data_a1b9cfac7e3720f8defca975a6a1f504
#
_entry.id   a1b9cfac7e3720f8defca975a6a1f504
#
_cell.length_a   1.000
_cell.length_b   1.000
_cell.length_c   1.000
_cell.angle_alpha   90.00
_cell.angle_beta   90.00
_cell.angle_gamma   90.00
#
_symmetry.space_group_name_H-M   'P 1'
#
loop_
_entity.id
_entity.type
_entity.pdbx_description
1 polymer ?
#
loop_
_entity_poly.entity_id
_entity_poly.type
_entity_poly.pdbx_seq_one_letter_code
_entity_poly.pdbx_strand_id
1 'polypeptide(L)'
;MTRIDHVALTQPFDYFEEAALFYRAVLGLAPASDTEFAAPFGLVRGRAVSDPSGRVRIALQRTLLRRGEWAPAGQDPQHVAFATADLFATARALRERGARLLTVSNNYYEDLDARFELDSRLIEAMCEFGILYDREDGGEFYHLYTPVYGSRVFFEVVQRVGSYGSYGAANSAVRMSAQRRERENRLT
;
A
#
# COMPACT_ATOMS: atom_id res chain seq x y z
N MET A 1 -1.98 8.90 14.61
CA MET A 1 -1.85 7.44 14.36
C MET A 1 -2.26 6.70 15.61
N THR A 2 -3.04 5.62 15.50
CA THR A 2 -3.71 4.95 16.63
C THR A 2 -3.21 3.51 16.87
N ARG A 3 -2.82 2.81 15.81
CA ARG A 3 -2.32 1.41 15.85
C ARG A 3 -1.60 1.07 14.55
N ILE A 4 -0.95 -0.09 14.52
CA ILE A 4 -0.55 -0.74 13.27
C ILE A 4 -1.83 -1.29 12.60
N ASP A 5 -2.07 -0.95 11.33
CA ASP A 5 -3.17 -1.50 10.54
C ASP A 5 -2.78 -2.87 9.96
N HIS A 6 -1.65 -2.92 9.26
CA HIS A 6 -1.11 -4.16 8.71
C HIS A 6 0.40 -4.07 8.47
N VAL A 7 1.01 -5.23 8.26
CA VAL A 7 2.40 -5.35 7.82
C VAL A 7 2.42 -6.05 6.45
N ALA A 8 3.11 -5.47 5.48
CA ALA A 8 3.30 -6.09 4.18
C ALA A 8 4.72 -6.64 4.04
N LEU A 9 4.81 -7.87 3.61
CA LEU A 9 6.05 -8.62 3.47
C LEU A 9 6.17 -9.14 2.04
N THR A 10 7.26 -8.81 1.35
CA THR A 10 7.60 -9.46 0.09
C THR A 10 8.27 -10.80 0.38
N GLN A 11 7.82 -11.85 -0.27
CA GLN A 11 8.34 -13.20 -0.13
C GLN A 11 9.11 -13.62 -1.38
N PRO A 12 10.19 -14.41 -1.26
CA PRO A 12 10.77 -15.10 -2.38
C PRO A 12 9.73 -15.98 -3.10
N PHE A 13 9.88 -16.13 -4.41
CA PHE A 13 8.92 -16.86 -5.22
C PHE A 13 8.63 -18.26 -4.68
N ASP A 14 9.66 -19.00 -4.31
CA ASP A 14 9.58 -20.39 -3.87
C ASP A 14 9.04 -20.56 -2.44
N TYR A 15 9.07 -19.51 -1.62
CA TYR A 15 8.65 -19.55 -0.21
C TYR A 15 7.28 -18.93 0.06
N PHE A 16 6.60 -18.41 -0.95
CA PHE A 16 5.35 -17.69 -0.76
C PHE A 16 4.23 -18.58 -0.19
N GLU A 17 4.07 -19.78 -0.74
CA GLU A 17 3.03 -20.71 -0.28
C GLU A 17 3.37 -21.28 1.11
N GLU A 18 4.65 -21.55 1.38
CA GLU A 18 5.10 -21.99 2.70
C GLU A 18 4.86 -20.91 3.76
N ALA A 19 5.20 -19.66 3.47
CA ALA A 19 4.92 -18.54 4.36
C ALA A 19 3.41 -18.41 4.63
N ALA A 20 2.58 -18.46 3.59
CA ALA A 20 1.12 -18.40 3.75
C ALA A 20 0.59 -19.56 4.60
N LEU A 21 1.12 -20.77 4.40
CA LEU A 21 0.77 -21.95 5.20
C LEU A 21 1.18 -21.77 6.66
N PHE A 22 2.38 -21.24 6.93
CA PHE A 22 2.87 -20.96 8.29
C PHE A 22 1.91 -20.02 9.04
N TYR A 23 1.56 -18.89 8.44
CA TYR A 23 0.65 -17.92 9.06
C TYR A 23 -0.72 -18.54 9.37
N ARG A 24 -1.21 -19.41 8.50
CA ARG A 24 -2.51 -20.08 8.68
C ARG A 24 -2.45 -21.24 9.68
N ALA A 25 -1.50 -22.16 9.51
CA ALA A 25 -1.46 -23.41 10.28
C ALA A 25 -0.83 -23.24 11.65
N VAL A 26 0.17 -22.37 11.79
CA VAL A 26 0.91 -22.18 13.05
C VAL A 26 0.35 -21.02 13.84
N LEU A 27 0.04 -19.89 13.20
CA LEU A 27 -0.47 -18.70 13.89
C LEU A 27 -2.01 -18.60 13.89
N GLY A 28 -2.71 -19.50 13.20
CA GLY A 28 -4.17 -19.53 13.17
C GLY A 28 -4.83 -18.34 12.45
N LEU A 29 -4.10 -17.65 11.56
CA LEU A 29 -4.66 -16.54 10.80
C LEU A 29 -5.50 -17.06 9.62
N ALA A 30 -6.67 -16.46 9.41
CA ALA A 30 -7.54 -16.81 8.30
C ALA A 30 -7.17 -16.08 7.01
N PRO A 31 -7.38 -16.67 5.82
CA PRO A 31 -7.27 -15.95 4.56
C PRO A 31 -8.23 -14.76 4.51
N ALA A 32 -7.76 -13.58 4.12
CA ALA A 32 -8.55 -12.37 4.01
C ALA A 32 -8.75 -11.94 2.55
N SER A 33 -7.71 -11.98 1.71
CA SER A 33 -7.81 -11.67 0.28
C SER A 33 -6.68 -12.31 -0.53
N ASP A 34 -6.96 -12.64 -1.79
CA ASP A 34 -5.97 -12.96 -2.82
C ASP A 34 -6.08 -11.92 -3.93
N THR A 35 -4.95 -11.40 -4.41
CA THR A 35 -4.89 -10.36 -5.44
C THR A 35 -3.80 -10.64 -6.46
N GLU A 36 -4.03 -10.24 -7.71
CA GLU A 36 -2.98 -10.15 -8.74
C GLU A 36 -3.06 -8.79 -9.39
N PHE A 37 -1.91 -8.13 -9.55
CA PHE A 37 -1.86 -6.83 -10.19
C PHE A 37 -0.58 -6.63 -10.99
N ALA A 38 -0.69 -5.83 -12.06
CA ALA A 38 0.46 -5.41 -12.84
C ALA A 38 1.29 -4.37 -12.07
N ALA A 39 2.61 -4.54 -12.09
CA ALA A 39 3.57 -3.60 -11.55
C ALA A 39 4.53 -3.13 -12.66
N PRO A 40 5.26 -2.01 -12.49
CA PRO A 40 6.19 -1.53 -13.50
C PRO A 40 7.27 -2.53 -13.91
N PHE A 41 7.55 -3.51 -13.06
CA PHE A 41 8.55 -4.56 -13.27
C PHE A 41 7.95 -5.93 -13.62
N GLY A 42 6.63 -6.08 -13.69
CA GLY A 42 5.99 -7.35 -14.03
C GLY A 42 4.66 -7.58 -13.32
N LEU A 43 4.36 -8.84 -13.01
CA LEU A 43 3.14 -9.27 -12.34
C LEU A 43 3.44 -9.61 -10.88
N VAL A 44 2.58 -9.14 -9.98
CA VAL A 44 2.69 -9.41 -8.53
C VAL A 44 1.42 -10.12 -8.06
N ARG A 45 1.61 -11.17 -7.25
CA ARG A 45 0.54 -11.82 -6.50
C ARG A 45 0.64 -11.41 -5.03
N GLY A 46 -0.50 -11.03 -4.45
CA GLY A 46 -0.68 -10.75 -3.04
C GLY A 46 -1.62 -11.74 -2.37
N ARG A 47 -1.36 -12.03 -1.10
CA ARG A 47 -2.27 -12.77 -0.23
C ARG A 47 -2.27 -12.11 1.14
N ALA A 48 -3.44 -11.76 1.65
CA ALA A 48 -3.59 -11.27 3.01
C ALA A 48 -4.13 -12.35 3.93
N VAL A 49 -3.65 -12.33 5.17
CA VAL A 49 -4.15 -13.16 6.26
C VAL A 49 -4.42 -12.28 7.48
N SER A 50 -5.45 -12.62 8.25
CA SER A 50 -5.81 -11.86 9.45
C SER A 50 -6.37 -12.74 10.55
N ASP A 51 -6.29 -12.24 11.80
CA ASP A 51 -7.06 -12.80 12.89
C ASP A 51 -8.56 -12.43 12.78
N PRO A 52 -9.46 -13.15 13.45
CA PRO A 52 -10.90 -12.85 13.37
C PRO A 52 -11.29 -11.45 13.85
N SER A 53 -10.50 -10.85 14.74
CA SER A 53 -10.75 -9.47 15.22
C SER A 53 -10.19 -8.39 14.29
N GLY A 54 -9.42 -8.76 13.27
CA GLY A 54 -8.73 -7.85 12.36
C GLY A 54 -7.66 -6.97 13.00
N ARG A 55 -7.16 -7.35 14.18
CA ARG A 55 -6.07 -6.65 14.87
C ARG A 55 -4.68 -7.08 14.40
N VAL A 56 -4.57 -8.30 13.91
CA VAL A 56 -3.37 -8.82 13.26
C VAL A 56 -3.67 -8.99 11.78
N ARG A 57 -3.00 -8.25 10.92
CA ARG A 57 -3.15 -8.31 9.47
C ARG A 57 -1.78 -8.34 8.80
N ILE A 58 -1.55 -9.34 7.98
CA ILE A 58 -0.31 -9.54 7.24
C ILE A 58 -0.64 -9.68 5.76
N ALA A 59 -0.03 -8.84 4.94
CA ALA A 59 -0.13 -8.90 3.48
C ALA A 59 1.17 -9.46 2.90
N LEU A 60 1.10 -10.65 2.32
CA LEU A 60 2.22 -11.29 1.64
C LEU A 60 2.18 -10.91 0.15
N GLN A 61 3.34 -10.63 -0.43
CA GLN A 61 3.47 -10.34 -1.86
C GLN A 61 4.62 -11.13 -2.47
N ARG A 62 4.45 -11.59 -3.71
CA ARG A 62 5.54 -12.16 -4.53
C ARG A 62 5.48 -11.64 -5.96
N THR A 63 6.62 -11.49 -6.59
CA THR A 63 6.72 -11.18 -8.02
C THR A 63 6.62 -12.46 -8.82
N LEU A 64 5.60 -12.59 -9.68
CA LEU A 64 5.40 -13.74 -10.57
C LEU A 64 6.24 -13.64 -11.84
N LEU A 65 6.21 -12.45 -12.48
CA LEU A 65 7.03 -12.13 -13.63
C LEU A 65 7.92 -10.96 -13.27
N ARG A 66 9.22 -11.14 -13.43
CA ARG A 66 10.23 -10.14 -13.11
C ARG A 66 10.85 -9.59 -14.38
N ARG A 67 10.87 -8.26 -14.52
CA ARG A 67 11.55 -7.55 -15.59
C ARG A 67 12.51 -6.54 -14.99
N GLY A 68 13.80 -6.68 -15.36
CA GLY A 68 14.86 -5.78 -14.92
C GLY A 68 15.31 -5.98 -13.48
N GLU A 69 16.41 -5.37 -13.12
CA GLU A 69 17.04 -5.46 -11.79
C GLU A 69 16.22 -4.79 -10.68
N TRP A 70 15.32 -3.92 -11.08
CA TRP A 70 14.50 -3.16 -10.14
C TRP A 70 13.39 -3.97 -9.48
N ALA A 71 13.01 -5.10 -10.05
CA ALA A 71 11.96 -5.94 -9.51
C ALA A 71 12.36 -6.47 -8.12
N PRO A 72 11.48 -6.38 -7.09
CA PRO A 72 11.75 -6.94 -5.78
C PRO A 72 12.09 -8.43 -5.88
N ALA A 73 13.18 -8.80 -5.25
CA ALA A 73 13.67 -10.19 -5.21
C ALA A 73 13.72 -10.64 -3.76
N GLY A 74 12.68 -11.33 -3.32
CA GLY A 74 12.61 -11.77 -1.93
C GLY A 74 12.05 -10.69 -1.00
N GLN A 75 12.54 -10.54 0.18
CA GLN A 75 11.99 -9.78 1.30
C GLN A 75 12.00 -8.24 1.17
N ASP A 76 12.04 -7.69 -0.04
CA ASP A 76 12.28 -6.28 -0.28
C ASP A 76 11.28 -5.70 -1.29
N PRO A 77 10.78 -4.47 -1.11
CA PRO A 77 10.69 -3.70 0.12
C PRO A 77 9.50 -4.14 0.99
N GLN A 78 9.64 -3.91 2.28
CA GLN A 78 8.57 -4.16 3.26
C GLN A 78 7.97 -2.85 3.72
N HIS A 79 6.68 -2.85 4.11
CA HIS A 79 6.10 -1.69 4.74
C HIS A 79 5.26 -2.04 5.97
N VAL A 80 5.16 -1.04 6.85
CA VAL A 80 4.25 -1.04 7.99
C VAL A 80 3.21 0.05 7.76
N ALA A 81 1.94 -0.32 7.83
CA ALA A 81 0.82 0.61 7.72
C ALA A 81 0.31 1.00 9.11
N PHE A 82 0.17 2.31 9.34
CA PHE A 82 -0.37 2.88 10.57
C PHE A 82 -1.78 3.41 10.34
N ALA A 83 -2.71 3.00 11.19
CA ALA A 83 -4.07 3.52 11.15
C ALA A 83 -4.16 4.91 11.77
N THR A 84 -5.01 5.74 11.17
CA THR A 84 -5.44 7.02 11.73
C THR A 84 -6.95 7.21 11.56
N ALA A 85 -7.55 8.06 12.39
CA ALA A 85 -8.95 8.45 12.24
C ALA A 85 -9.14 9.61 11.23
N ASP A 86 -8.10 10.40 10.97
CA ASP A 86 -8.09 11.50 10.02
C ASP A 86 -6.75 11.53 9.30
N LEU A 87 -6.77 11.09 8.03
CA LEU A 87 -5.57 11.00 7.22
C LEU A 87 -5.07 12.38 6.79
N PHE A 88 -5.98 13.31 6.48
CA PHE A 88 -5.61 14.65 6.02
C PHE A 88 -4.93 15.46 7.13
N ALA A 89 -5.49 15.45 8.34
CA ALA A 89 -4.85 16.06 9.49
C ALA A 89 -3.51 15.39 9.83
N THR A 90 -3.42 14.07 9.70
CA THR A 90 -2.18 13.32 9.92
C THR A 90 -1.14 13.68 8.86
N ALA A 91 -1.50 13.77 7.58
CA ALA A 91 -0.61 14.14 6.49
C ALA A 91 -0.02 15.55 6.68
N ARG A 92 -0.87 16.50 7.06
CA ARG A 92 -0.45 17.88 7.39
C ARG A 92 0.56 17.89 8.52
N ALA A 93 0.24 17.23 9.63
CA ALA A 93 1.12 17.16 10.79
C ALA A 93 2.46 16.44 10.50
N LEU A 94 2.46 15.43 9.64
CA LEU A 94 3.69 14.77 9.19
C LEU A 94 4.56 15.73 8.37
N ARG A 95 3.95 16.48 7.44
CA ARG A 95 4.66 17.44 6.60
C ARG A 95 5.25 18.61 7.43
N GLU A 96 4.50 19.12 8.40
CA GLU A 96 4.97 20.15 9.34
C GLU A 96 6.17 19.70 10.17
N ARG A 97 6.29 18.40 10.44
CA ARG A 97 7.45 17.79 11.10
C ARG A 97 8.60 17.43 10.15
N GLY A 98 8.50 17.82 8.88
CA GLY A 98 9.53 17.55 7.88
C GLY A 98 9.51 16.15 7.29
N ALA A 99 8.42 15.37 7.50
CA ALA A 99 8.31 14.07 6.86
C ALA A 99 8.11 14.23 5.34
N ARG A 100 8.84 13.44 4.56
CA ARG A 100 8.65 13.34 3.11
C ARG A 100 7.53 12.34 2.83
N LEU A 101 6.54 12.78 2.07
CA LEU A 101 5.47 11.92 1.55
C LEU A 101 5.76 11.58 0.09
N LEU A 102 5.32 10.41 -0.35
CA LEU A 102 5.50 9.96 -1.73
C LEU A 102 4.62 10.80 -2.66
N THR A 103 5.22 11.41 -3.67
CA THR A 103 4.48 12.21 -4.66
C THR A 103 3.83 11.31 -5.69
N VAL A 104 2.52 11.44 -5.86
CA VAL A 104 1.72 10.74 -6.86
C VAL A 104 1.50 11.66 -8.07
N SER A 105 1.41 11.09 -9.27
CA SER A 105 1.21 11.84 -10.52
C SER A 105 -0.21 12.40 -10.60
N ASN A 106 -0.37 13.60 -11.17
CA ASN A 106 -1.68 14.22 -11.37
C ASN A 106 -2.64 13.36 -12.20
N ASN A 107 -2.14 12.61 -13.18
CA ASN A 107 -2.94 11.69 -14.00
C ASN A 107 -3.71 10.66 -13.14
N TYR A 108 -3.19 10.30 -11.96
CA TYR A 108 -3.91 9.42 -11.05
C TYR A 108 -5.20 10.08 -10.53
N TYR A 109 -5.14 11.36 -10.21
CA TYR A 109 -6.29 12.10 -9.67
C TYR A 109 -7.33 12.42 -10.75
N GLU A 110 -6.91 12.64 -11.99
CA GLU A 110 -7.79 12.75 -13.16
C GLU A 110 -8.53 11.44 -13.43
N ASP A 111 -7.82 10.29 -13.39
CA ASP A 111 -8.43 8.96 -13.50
C ASP A 111 -9.36 8.66 -12.32
N LEU A 112 -8.99 9.08 -11.12
CA LEU A 112 -9.79 8.87 -9.91
C LEU A 112 -11.13 9.60 -9.99
N ASP A 113 -11.14 10.86 -10.45
CA ASP A 113 -12.34 11.65 -10.68
C ASP A 113 -13.29 10.97 -11.68
N ALA A 114 -12.74 10.51 -12.80
CA ALA A 114 -13.51 9.80 -13.82
C ALA A 114 -14.13 8.49 -13.31
N ARG A 115 -13.48 7.81 -12.34
CA ARG A 115 -13.94 6.51 -11.83
C ARG A 115 -14.95 6.60 -10.71
N PHE A 116 -14.86 7.60 -9.84
CA PHE A 116 -15.57 7.62 -8.56
C PHE A 116 -16.48 8.82 -8.37
N GLU A 117 -16.47 9.80 -9.27
CA GLU A 117 -17.30 11.03 -9.18
C GLU A 117 -17.16 11.71 -7.80
N LEU A 118 -15.93 11.92 -7.36
CA LEU A 118 -15.61 12.50 -6.05
C LEU A 118 -15.75 14.04 -6.08
N ASP A 119 -15.97 14.63 -4.92
CA ASP A 119 -15.91 16.08 -4.77
C ASP A 119 -14.54 16.63 -5.18
N SER A 120 -14.52 17.68 -6.00
CA SER A 120 -13.27 18.26 -6.55
C SER A 120 -12.32 18.77 -5.46
N ARG A 121 -12.84 19.30 -4.35
CA ARG A 121 -12.03 19.76 -3.21
C ARG A 121 -11.38 18.58 -2.50
N LEU A 122 -12.06 17.43 -2.46
CA LEU A 122 -11.49 16.20 -1.90
C LEU A 122 -10.34 15.71 -2.77
N ILE A 123 -10.51 15.73 -4.10
CA ILE A 123 -9.45 15.35 -5.05
C ILE A 123 -8.25 16.28 -4.95
N GLU A 124 -8.47 17.59 -4.90
CA GLU A 124 -7.40 18.59 -4.69
C GLU A 124 -6.63 18.33 -3.39
N ALA A 125 -7.34 18.07 -2.29
CA ALA A 125 -6.71 17.77 -1.01
C ALA A 125 -5.92 16.44 -1.04
N MET A 126 -6.44 15.41 -1.71
CA MET A 126 -5.70 14.15 -1.91
C MET A 126 -4.45 14.37 -2.75
N CYS A 127 -4.54 15.14 -3.84
CA CYS A 127 -3.41 15.48 -4.71
C CYS A 127 -2.32 16.23 -3.93
N GLU A 128 -2.69 17.18 -3.09
CA GLU A 128 -1.75 17.95 -2.27
C GLU A 128 -0.84 17.06 -1.41
N PHE A 129 -1.39 16.00 -0.81
CA PHE A 129 -0.65 15.15 0.13
C PHE A 129 -0.19 13.82 -0.46
N GLY A 130 -0.47 13.54 -1.74
CA GLY A 130 -0.17 12.24 -2.35
C GLY A 130 -1.04 11.11 -1.80
N ILE A 131 -2.27 11.42 -1.37
CA ILE A 131 -3.22 10.44 -0.84
C ILE A 131 -3.83 9.66 -2.00
N LEU A 132 -3.80 8.34 -1.87
CA LEU A 132 -4.45 7.39 -2.75
C LEU A 132 -5.82 7.01 -2.15
N TYR A 133 -6.74 6.63 -3.02
CA TYR A 133 -8.12 6.30 -2.65
C TYR A 133 -8.56 4.98 -3.29
N ASP A 134 -9.33 4.22 -2.55
CA ASP A 134 -10.03 3.04 -3.04
C ASP A 134 -11.38 2.91 -2.36
N ARG A 135 -12.34 2.24 -3.01
CA ARG A 135 -13.68 2.05 -2.49
C ARG A 135 -14.21 0.67 -2.83
N GLU A 136 -14.81 0.04 -1.84
CA GLU A 136 -15.58 -1.19 -1.94
C GLU A 136 -17.00 -0.95 -1.45
N ASP A 137 -17.90 -1.91 -1.69
CA ASP A 137 -19.27 -1.83 -1.19
C ASP A 137 -19.28 -1.66 0.33
N GLY A 138 -19.78 -0.50 0.77
CA GLY A 138 -19.90 -0.15 2.18
C GLY A 138 -18.66 0.44 2.84
N GLY A 139 -17.56 0.71 2.11
CA GLY A 139 -16.38 1.30 2.72
C GLY A 139 -15.42 2.01 1.77
N GLU A 140 -14.64 2.91 2.34
CA GLU A 140 -13.63 3.69 1.64
C GLU A 140 -12.26 3.52 2.31
N PHE A 141 -11.20 3.68 1.53
CA PHE A 141 -9.84 3.55 1.97
C PHE A 141 -8.98 4.68 1.44
N TYR A 142 -8.53 5.51 2.35
CA TYR A 142 -7.57 6.58 2.07
C TYR A 142 -6.22 6.15 2.59
N HIS A 143 -5.16 6.32 1.79
CA HIS A 143 -3.82 5.95 2.21
C HIS A 143 -2.74 6.79 1.54
N LEU A 144 -1.65 7.00 2.23
CA LEU A 144 -0.46 7.66 1.72
C LEU A 144 0.79 6.89 2.11
N TYR A 145 1.88 7.17 1.42
CA TYR A 145 3.14 6.49 1.63
C TYR A 145 4.29 7.45 1.86
N THR A 146 5.31 6.98 2.55
CA THR A 146 6.62 7.61 2.56
C THR A 146 7.48 7.08 1.41
N PRO A 147 8.54 7.80 1.00
CA PRO A 147 9.64 7.19 0.25
C PRO A 147 10.26 6.00 1.00
N VAL A 148 10.99 5.15 0.27
CA VAL A 148 11.73 4.04 0.89
C VAL A 148 12.89 4.59 1.72
N TYR A 149 13.00 4.16 2.96
CA TYR A 149 14.09 4.48 3.87
C TYR A 149 15.14 3.37 3.88
N GLY A 150 16.40 3.78 3.84
CA GLY A 150 17.48 2.84 3.58
C GLY A 150 17.27 2.17 2.22
N SER A 151 17.38 0.86 2.16
CA SER A 151 17.14 0.10 0.94
C SER A 151 15.85 -0.73 0.96
N ARG A 152 15.10 -0.76 2.06
CA ARG A 152 14.12 -1.82 2.25
C ARG A 152 12.77 -1.45 2.86
N VAL A 153 12.67 -0.40 3.68
CA VAL A 153 11.44 -0.14 4.45
C VAL A 153 10.80 1.17 4.02
N PHE A 154 9.49 1.17 3.87
CA PHE A 154 8.68 2.37 3.77
C PHE A 154 7.47 2.27 4.70
N PHE A 155 6.81 3.38 4.93
CA PHE A 155 5.65 3.44 5.80
C PHE A 155 4.43 3.84 5.00
N GLU A 156 3.30 3.34 5.46
CA GLU A 156 1.98 3.70 4.97
C GLU A 156 1.20 4.31 6.13
N VAL A 157 0.34 5.28 5.85
CA VAL A 157 -0.68 5.74 6.79
C VAL A 157 -2.03 5.56 6.14
N VAL A 158 -2.96 4.94 6.87
CA VAL A 158 -4.26 4.55 6.33
C VAL A 158 -5.41 5.05 7.18
N GLN A 159 -6.50 5.41 6.50
CA GLN A 159 -7.80 5.63 7.10
C GLN A 159 -8.81 4.71 6.40
N ARG A 160 -9.48 3.89 7.19
CA ARG A 160 -10.60 3.06 6.75
C ARG A 160 -11.90 3.71 7.20
N VAL A 161 -12.84 3.85 6.28
CA VAL A 161 -14.19 4.35 6.53
C VAL A 161 -15.17 3.22 6.23
N GLY A 162 -16.18 3.05 7.07
CA GLY A 162 -17.14 1.96 6.90
C GLY A 162 -16.51 0.58 7.03
N SER A 163 -16.92 -0.34 6.16
CA SER A 163 -16.52 -1.76 6.19
C SER A 163 -15.43 -2.13 5.19
N TYR A 164 -14.61 -1.19 4.73
CA TYR A 164 -13.52 -1.50 3.79
C TYR A 164 -12.59 -2.58 4.36
N GLY A 165 -12.53 -3.73 3.69
CA GLY A 165 -11.81 -4.93 4.13
C GLY A 165 -10.47 -5.16 3.45
N SER A 166 -10.26 -4.64 2.25
CA SER A 166 -9.06 -4.85 1.43
C SER A 166 -7.87 -3.98 1.85
N TYR A 167 -6.83 -3.98 1.04
CA TYR A 167 -5.52 -3.37 1.33
C TYR A 167 -5.07 -2.40 0.22
N GLY A 168 -6.01 -1.80 -0.50
CA GLY A 168 -5.70 -0.84 -1.57
C GLY A 168 -4.89 -1.42 -2.73
N ALA A 169 -5.09 -2.71 -3.06
CA ALA A 169 -4.33 -3.40 -4.11
C ALA A 169 -4.44 -2.70 -5.47
N ALA A 170 -5.59 -2.08 -5.77
CA ALA A 170 -5.83 -1.31 -6.99
C ALA A 170 -4.81 -0.17 -7.18
N ASN A 171 -4.29 0.39 -6.09
CA ASN A 171 -3.32 1.49 -6.10
C ASN A 171 -1.85 1.02 -6.09
N SER A 172 -1.59 -0.28 -6.02
CA SER A 172 -0.22 -0.80 -5.89
C SER A 172 0.66 -0.44 -7.07
N ALA A 173 0.14 -0.48 -8.31
CA ALA A 173 0.87 -0.09 -9.51
C ALA A 173 1.26 1.40 -9.49
N VAL A 174 0.35 2.27 -9.04
CA VAL A 174 0.57 3.73 -8.90
C VAL A 174 1.66 4.00 -7.87
N ARG A 175 1.55 3.39 -6.68
CA ARG A 175 2.57 3.49 -5.63
C ARG A 175 3.94 3.05 -6.12
N MET A 176 4.04 1.88 -6.75
CA MET A 176 5.32 1.35 -7.25
C MET A 176 5.93 2.23 -8.33
N SER A 177 5.11 2.80 -9.22
CA SER A 177 5.56 3.76 -10.24
C SER A 177 6.11 5.04 -9.60
N ALA A 178 5.43 5.55 -8.57
CA ALA A 178 5.86 6.73 -7.83
C ALA A 178 7.17 6.47 -7.07
N GLN A 179 7.32 5.31 -6.41
CA GLN A 179 8.56 4.91 -5.74
C GLN A 179 9.73 4.75 -6.70
N ARG A 180 9.49 4.24 -7.91
CA ARG A 180 10.50 4.14 -8.95
C ARG A 180 11.00 5.53 -9.38
N ARG A 181 10.10 6.47 -9.67
CA ARG A 181 10.46 7.86 -10.01
C ARG A 181 11.26 8.54 -8.90
N GLU A 182 10.82 8.37 -7.65
CA GLU A 182 11.52 8.93 -6.49
C GLU A 182 12.95 8.37 -6.36
N ARG A 183 13.16 7.10 -6.67
CA ARG A 183 14.48 6.48 -6.68
C ARG A 183 15.36 7.03 -7.80
N GLU A 184 14.83 7.14 -9.02
CA GLU A 184 15.55 7.69 -10.18
C GLU A 184 16.00 9.12 -9.92
N ASN A 185 15.13 9.97 -9.32
CA ASN A 185 15.44 11.35 -8.96
C ASN A 185 16.51 11.50 -7.86
N ARG A 186 16.77 10.45 -7.07
CA ARG A 186 17.84 10.48 -6.04
C ARG A 186 19.22 10.08 -6.57
N LEU A 187 19.26 9.48 -7.75
CA LEU A 187 20.50 9.03 -8.37
C LEU A 187 21.09 10.06 -9.35
N THR A 188 20.29 11.09 -9.67
CA THR A 188 20.67 12.29 -10.45
C THR A 188 21.00 13.44 -9.53
#